data_c27f44454b00b635a4d67fe5d525697f
#
_entry.id   c27f44454b00b635a4d67fe5d525697f
#
_cell.length_a   1.000
_cell.length_b   1.000
_cell.length_c   1.000
_cell.angle_alpha   90.00
_cell.angle_beta   90.00
_cell.angle_gamma   90.00
#
_symmetry.space_group_name_H-M   'P 1'
#
loop_
_entity.id
_entity.type
_entity.pdbx_description
1 polymer ?
#
loop_
_entity_poly.entity_id
_entity_poly.type
_entity_poly.pdbx_seq_one_letter_code
_entity_poly.pdbx_strand_id
1 'polypeptide(L)'
;MDLKDWLGRTETVDDIVTAMPYAALSATLDREPARPKPGTPLPALWHWLYFLPLHRQSEIGPDGHARRGGFLPPVALPRRMWAGSQLQFHRPLCVGDAVTRVSTIQSVNEKSGRSGALVFVKVRHELRASGQDDVALTEFHDIVYREAAKPADVALPPQAAPGASAWEKKWVPDEVLLFRYSALTFNGHRIHYDRRYVTQVEGYPGLIVHGPLIATLLVDLLRWQLPEARIAKFEFRAMRPIFDTHPFFVCGEPRPDGRTFHLWARDHEGWLAMDATALAETTPP
;
A
#
# COMPACT_ATOMS: atom_id res chain seq x y z
N MET A 1 -23.38 -19.09 -2.57
CA MET A 1 -22.56 -18.78 -1.39
C MET A 1 -22.65 -17.28 -1.21
N ASP A 2 -23.20 -16.81 -0.11
CA ASP A 2 -23.36 -15.38 0.15
C ASP A 2 -21.98 -14.82 0.58
N LEU A 3 -21.51 -13.74 -0.05
CA LEU A 3 -20.24 -13.11 0.32
C LEU A 3 -20.27 -12.56 1.75
N LYS A 4 -21.46 -12.33 2.30
CA LYS A 4 -21.65 -11.91 3.70
C LYS A 4 -21.25 -12.97 4.71
N ASP A 5 -21.18 -14.26 4.31
CA ASP A 5 -20.68 -15.35 5.18
C ASP A 5 -19.22 -15.13 5.61
N TRP A 6 -18.49 -14.23 4.92
CA TRP A 6 -17.12 -13.84 5.28
C TRP A 6 -17.04 -12.71 6.32
N LEU A 7 -18.15 -12.05 6.61
CA LEU A 7 -18.17 -10.98 7.60
C LEU A 7 -17.76 -11.50 8.99
N GLY A 8 -16.83 -10.80 9.65
CA GLY A 8 -16.30 -11.19 10.95
C GLY A 8 -15.25 -12.32 10.90
N ARG A 9 -14.93 -12.86 9.73
CA ARG A 9 -13.87 -13.86 9.60
C ARG A 9 -12.53 -13.27 10.00
N THR A 10 -11.76 -14.02 10.78
CA THR A 10 -10.45 -13.62 11.29
C THR A 10 -9.33 -14.51 10.77
N GLU A 11 -8.14 -13.94 10.67
CA GLU A 11 -6.88 -14.63 10.43
C GLU A 11 -5.81 -14.04 11.36
N THR A 12 -5.01 -14.91 11.96
CA THR A 12 -3.89 -14.48 12.81
C THR A 12 -2.59 -14.97 12.20
N VAL A 13 -1.60 -14.07 12.12
CA VAL A 13 -0.26 -14.37 11.59
C VAL A 13 0.76 -13.81 12.55
N ASP A 14 1.75 -14.63 12.93
CA ASP A 14 2.88 -14.23 13.74
C ASP A 14 4.11 -14.01 12.86
N ASP A 15 4.98 -13.06 13.26
CA ASP A 15 6.23 -12.76 12.57
C ASP A 15 7.24 -12.17 13.57
N ILE A 16 8.46 -11.91 13.11
CA ILE A 16 9.51 -11.22 13.84
C ILE A 16 9.98 -10.04 12.99
N VAL A 17 10.03 -8.86 13.60
CA VAL A 17 10.58 -7.67 12.95
C VAL A 17 12.09 -7.79 12.84
N THR A 18 12.58 -8.38 11.75
CA THR A 18 14.01 -8.59 11.52
C THR A 18 14.66 -7.38 10.86
N ALA A 19 15.99 -7.24 11.04
CA ALA A 19 16.77 -6.11 10.51
C ALA A 19 16.90 -6.10 8.98
N MET A 20 16.82 -7.27 8.32
CA MET A 20 17.15 -7.39 6.90
C MET A 20 16.13 -6.67 5.97
N PRO A 21 14.80 -6.85 6.11
CA PRO A 21 13.84 -6.12 5.29
C PRO A 21 13.97 -4.60 5.46
N TYR A 22 14.20 -4.12 6.69
CA TYR A 22 14.47 -2.71 6.96
C TYR A 22 15.68 -2.20 6.17
N ALA A 23 16.85 -2.86 6.27
CA ALA A 23 18.06 -2.46 5.56
C ALA A 23 17.88 -2.54 4.03
N ALA A 24 17.19 -3.56 3.56
CA ALA A 24 16.94 -3.76 2.13
C ALA A 24 16.01 -2.69 1.53
N LEU A 25 14.95 -2.26 2.25
CA LEU A 25 14.11 -1.16 1.78
C LEU A 25 14.87 0.18 1.87
N SER A 26 15.68 0.42 2.92
CA SER A 26 16.56 1.60 2.98
C SER A 26 17.43 1.70 1.73
N ALA A 27 18.11 0.61 1.38
CA ALA A 27 18.95 0.56 0.18
C ALA A 27 18.13 0.70 -1.14
N THR A 28 16.88 0.26 -1.15
CA THR A 28 15.99 0.39 -2.33
C THR A 28 15.54 1.83 -2.53
N LEU A 29 15.41 2.60 -1.46
CA LEU A 29 14.98 4.01 -1.48
C LEU A 29 16.15 5.01 -1.45
N ASP A 30 17.40 4.55 -1.70
CA ASP A 30 18.62 5.36 -1.65
C ASP A 30 18.80 6.08 -0.29
N ARG A 31 18.31 5.47 0.78
CA ARG A 31 18.65 5.89 2.13
C ARG A 31 19.92 5.18 2.55
N GLU A 32 20.80 5.90 3.26
CA GLU A 32 21.93 5.22 3.87
C GLU A 32 21.43 4.06 4.73
N PRO A 33 21.89 2.82 4.45
CA PRO A 33 21.44 1.68 5.20
C PRO A 33 22.09 1.72 6.59
N ALA A 34 21.46 2.45 7.51
CA ALA A 34 21.73 2.17 8.91
C ALA A 34 21.41 0.69 9.12
N ARG A 35 22.38 -0.10 9.56
CA ARG A 35 22.06 -1.46 10.02
C ARG A 35 21.24 -1.31 11.30
N PRO A 36 19.91 -1.54 11.23
CA PRO A 36 19.07 -1.31 12.38
C PRO A 36 19.45 -2.31 13.46
N LYS A 37 19.56 -1.83 14.70
CA LYS A 37 19.82 -2.64 15.89
C LYS A 37 18.48 -3.06 16.51
N PRO A 38 18.45 -4.10 17.35
CA PRO A 38 17.30 -4.37 18.21
C PRO A 38 16.84 -3.09 18.92
N GLY A 39 15.54 -2.85 18.96
CA GLY A 39 14.95 -1.62 19.49
C GLY A 39 14.86 -0.44 18.50
N THR A 40 15.44 -0.54 17.29
CA THR A 40 15.26 0.50 16.26
C THR A 40 13.79 0.53 15.80
N PRO A 41 13.09 1.69 15.90
CA PRO A 41 11.69 1.80 15.48
C PRO A 41 11.52 1.59 13.98
N LEU A 42 10.48 0.86 13.59
CA LEU A 42 10.07 0.79 12.19
C LEU A 42 9.49 2.13 11.73
N PRO A 43 9.92 2.63 10.59
CA PRO A 43 9.23 3.74 9.93
C PRO A 43 7.76 3.39 9.63
N ALA A 44 6.90 4.40 9.62
CA ALA A 44 5.51 4.21 9.21
C ALA A 44 5.43 3.54 7.83
N LEU A 45 4.48 2.62 7.65
CA LEU A 45 4.25 1.76 6.49
C LEU A 45 5.27 0.62 6.28
N TRP A 46 6.41 0.60 6.96
CA TRP A 46 7.41 -0.45 6.77
C TRP A 46 7.01 -1.79 7.40
N HIS A 47 5.92 -1.84 8.17
CA HIS A 47 5.32 -3.11 8.62
C HIS A 47 4.81 -3.97 7.45
N TRP A 48 4.61 -3.40 6.25
CA TRP A 48 4.28 -4.15 5.03
C TRP A 48 5.41 -5.05 4.51
N LEU A 49 6.62 -4.92 5.06
CA LEU A 49 7.76 -5.80 4.79
C LEU A 49 7.70 -7.12 5.57
N TYR A 50 6.74 -7.23 6.46
CA TYR A 50 6.53 -8.37 7.35
C TYR A 50 5.15 -8.97 7.13
N PHE A 51 4.87 -10.10 7.77
CA PHE A 51 3.61 -10.85 7.57
C PHE A 51 3.37 -11.20 6.10
N LEU A 52 4.44 -11.63 5.42
CA LEU A 52 4.43 -11.89 3.99
C LEU A 52 3.38 -12.93 3.60
N PRO A 53 2.73 -12.82 2.41
CA PRO A 53 1.70 -13.75 1.96
C PRO A 53 2.32 -15.07 1.48
N LEU A 54 2.64 -15.97 2.40
CA LEU A 54 3.33 -17.24 2.14
C LEU A 54 2.35 -18.30 1.62
N HIS A 55 2.03 -18.24 0.34
CA HIS A 55 1.25 -19.26 -0.35
C HIS A 55 2.15 -20.24 -1.11
N ARG A 56 1.74 -21.51 -1.18
CA ARG A 56 2.46 -22.51 -1.99
C ARG A 56 2.38 -22.12 -3.47
N GLN A 57 3.41 -22.47 -4.26
CA GLN A 57 3.41 -22.20 -5.70
C GLN A 57 2.17 -22.77 -6.41
N SER A 58 1.67 -23.93 -5.98
CA SER A 58 0.46 -24.57 -6.50
C SER A 58 -0.83 -23.82 -6.18
N GLU A 59 -0.81 -22.90 -5.22
CA GLU A 59 -1.94 -22.06 -4.78
C GLU A 59 -1.98 -20.71 -5.48
N ILE A 60 -0.95 -20.40 -6.30
CA ILE A 60 -0.85 -19.15 -7.05
C ILE A 60 -1.67 -19.24 -8.33
N GLY A 61 -2.40 -18.17 -8.63
CA GLY A 61 -3.15 -17.98 -9.87
C GLY A 61 -2.26 -17.47 -11.02
N PRO A 62 -2.81 -17.40 -12.23
CA PRO A 62 -2.06 -17.00 -13.43
C PRO A 62 -1.61 -15.54 -13.40
N ASP A 63 -2.24 -14.69 -12.58
CA ASP A 63 -1.88 -13.29 -12.36
C ASP A 63 -0.77 -13.10 -11.32
N GLY A 64 -0.37 -14.17 -10.62
CA GLY A 64 0.63 -14.15 -9.55
C GLY A 64 0.09 -13.91 -8.16
N HIS A 65 -1.22 -13.74 -7.99
CA HIS A 65 -1.86 -13.73 -6.67
C HIS A 65 -2.24 -15.13 -6.21
N ALA A 66 -2.41 -15.30 -4.90
CA ALA A 66 -3.06 -16.47 -4.35
C ALA A 66 -4.47 -16.66 -4.94
N ARG A 67 -4.84 -17.92 -5.22
CA ARG A 67 -6.18 -18.26 -5.66
C ARG A 67 -7.23 -17.79 -4.66
N ARG A 68 -8.41 -17.45 -5.14
CA ARG A 68 -9.49 -16.89 -4.33
C ARG A 68 -10.13 -17.93 -3.43
N GLY A 69 -10.79 -17.46 -2.36
CA GLY A 69 -11.51 -18.34 -1.41
C GLY A 69 -10.71 -18.73 -0.16
N GLY A 70 -9.53 -18.13 0.03
CA GLY A 70 -8.79 -18.18 1.29
C GLY A 70 -9.44 -17.30 2.36
N PHE A 71 -8.65 -16.42 2.99
CA PHE A 71 -9.16 -15.47 3.99
C PHE A 71 -10.19 -14.51 3.37
N LEU A 72 -9.88 -13.92 2.22
CA LEU A 72 -10.79 -13.03 1.49
C LEU A 72 -11.91 -13.81 0.78
N PRO A 73 -13.11 -13.20 0.61
CA PRO A 73 -14.23 -13.85 -0.04
C PRO A 73 -13.92 -14.22 -1.51
N PRO A 74 -14.53 -15.29 -2.03
CA PRO A 74 -14.32 -15.78 -3.40
C PRO A 74 -15.11 -14.95 -4.42
N VAL A 75 -14.84 -13.65 -4.47
CA VAL A 75 -15.50 -12.72 -5.40
C VAL A 75 -15.19 -13.12 -6.84
N ALA A 76 -16.23 -13.31 -7.66
CA ALA A 76 -16.08 -13.77 -9.05
C ALA A 76 -15.52 -12.69 -10.01
N LEU A 77 -15.56 -11.40 -9.61
CA LEU A 77 -15.08 -10.28 -10.44
C LEU A 77 -13.57 -10.38 -10.69
N PRO A 78 -13.10 -10.29 -11.95
CA PRO A 78 -11.72 -10.64 -12.31
C PRO A 78 -10.65 -9.70 -11.72
N ARG A 79 -10.91 -8.41 -11.63
CA ARG A 79 -9.92 -7.43 -11.16
C ARG A 79 -10.06 -7.15 -9.67
N ARG A 80 -8.95 -7.25 -8.94
CA ARG A 80 -8.84 -6.89 -7.53
C ARG A 80 -7.84 -5.75 -7.38
N MET A 81 -8.22 -4.70 -6.66
CA MET A 81 -7.39 -3.53 -6.42
C MET A 81 -7.36 -3.21 -4.93
N TRP A 82 -6.20 -2.82 -4.42
CA TRP A 82 -6.10 -2.12 -3.15
C TRP A 82 -6.37 -0.64 -3.41
N ALA A 83 -7.56 -0.18 -3.00
CA ALA A 83 -8.04 1.16 -3.33
C ALA A 83 -7.54 2.24 -2.35
N GLY A 84 -7.16 1.85 -1.14
CA GLY A 84 -6.65 2.76 -0.13
C GLY A 84 -6.54 2.10 1.23
N SER A 85 -5.97 2.82 2.18
CA SER A 85 -5.91 2.43 3.59
C SER A 85 -6.03 3.62 4.52
N GLN A 86 -6.45 3.32 5.75
CA GLN A 86 -6.42 4.23 6.89
C GLN A 86 -5.60 3.57 7.99
N LEU A 87 -4.55 4.24 8.47
CA LEU A 87 -3.62 3.71 9.46
C LEU A 87 -3.55 4.62 10.70
N GLN A 88 -3.50 3.98 11.86
CA GLN A 88 -3.30 4.64 13.15
C GLN A 88 -2.10 3.98 13.84
N PHE A 89 -1.05 4.75 14.03
CA PHE A 89 0.19 4.31 14.67
C PHE A 89 0.14 4.70 16.15
N HIS A 90 -0.21 3.76 17.02
CA HIS A 90 -0.36 4.02 18.45
C HIS A 90 1.00 4.05 19.16
N ARG A 91 1.88 3.14 18.76
CA ARG A 91 3.27 3.05 19.23
C ARG A 91 4.15 2.39 18.16
N PRO A 92 5.46 2.62 18.18
CA PRO A 92 6.35 1.97 17.22
C PRO A 92 6.42 0.46 17.45
N LEU A 93 6.49 -0.31 16.37
CA LEU A 93 7.05 -1.64 16.33
C LEU A 93 8.55 -1.49 16.10
N CYS A 94 9.37 -2.31 16.78
CA CYS A 94 10.80 -2.18 16.72
C CYS A 94 11.46 -3.44 16.17
N VAL A 95 12.66 -3.28 15.61
CA VAL A 95 13.51 -4.41 15.22
C VAL A 95 13.80 -5.28 16.43
N GLY A 96 13.58 -6.57 16.29
CA GLY A 96 13.68 -7.57 17.37
C GLY A 96 12.34 -7.95 17.99
N ASP A 97 11.27 -7.18 17.76
CA ASP A 97 9.95 -7.52 18.28
C ASP A 97 9.42 -8.80 17.62
N ALA A 98 8.95 -9.74 18.42
CA ALA A 98 7.99 -10.75 17.97
C ALA A 98 6.63 -10.06 17.90
N VAL A 99 5.91 -10.24 16.79
CA VAL A 99 4.70 -9.49 16.48
C VAL A 99 3.59 -10.41 15.97
N THR A 100 2.37 -10.06 16.31
CA THR A 100 1.16 -10.74 15.84
C THR A 100 0.27 -9.77 15.10
N ARG A 101 -0.21 -10.16 13.91
CA ARG A 101 -1.25 -9.47 13.16
C ARG A 101 -2.54 -10.25 13.21
N VAL A 102 -3.59 -9.63 13.71
CA VAL A 102 -4.97 -10.13 13.62
C VAL A 102 -5.71 -9.36 12.54
N SER A 103 -6.17 -10.05 11.53
CA SER A 103 -6.94 -9.51 10.41
C SER A 103 -8.41 -9.91 10.55
N THR A 104 -9.34 -8.96 10.38
CA THR A 104 -10.79 -9.20 10.48
C THR A 104 -11.50 -8.57 9.29
N ILE A 105 -12.34 -9.31 8.59
CA ILE A 105 -13.21 -8.77 7.54
C ILE A 105 -14.32 -7.98 8.19
N GLN A 106 -14.28 -6.66 8.05
CA GLN A 106 -15.24 -5.75 8.68
C GLN A 106 -16.49 -5.52 7.87
N SER A 107 -16.37 -5.48 6.53
CA SER A 107 -17.53 -5.31 5.67
C SER A 107 -17.30 -5.94 4.31
N VAL A 108 -18.38 -6.42 3.72
CA VAL A 108 -18.47 -6.85 2.32
C VAL A 108 -19.70 -6.19 1.73
N ASN A 109 -19.51 -5.28 0.77
CA ASN A 109 -20.56 -4.49 0.17
C ASN A 109 -20.56 -4.64 -1.35
N GLU A 110 -21.66 -5.11 -1.89
CA GLU A 110 -21.88 -5.20 -3.33
C GLU A 110 -22.57 -3.93 -3.81
N LYS A 111 -22.08 -3.37 -4.90
CA LYS A 111 -22.67 -2.21 -5.57
C LYS A 111 -22.75 -2.47 -7.06
N SER A 112 -23.80 -1.97 -7.69
CA SER A 112 -23.92 -1.92 -9.14
C SER A 112 -23.89 -0.46 -9.56
N GLY A 113 -23.01 -0.11 -10.49
CA GLY A 113 -22.83 1.24 -10.99
C GLY A 113 -22.77 1.27 -12.53
N ARG A 114 -22.51 2.44 -13.10
CA ARG A 114 -22.38 2.63 -14.56
C ARG A 114 -21.27 1.76 -15.17
N SER A 115 -20.22 1.45 -14.39
CA SER A 115 -19.07 0.64 -14.80
C SER A 115 -19.22 -0.86 -14.47
N GLY A 116 -20.46 -1.35 -14.19
CA GLY A 116 -20.71 -2.75 -13.84
C GLY A 116 -20.76 -3.02 -12.36
N ALA A 117 -20.61 -4.30 -12.01
CA ALA A 117 -20.61 -4.76 -10.62
C ALA A 117 -19.31 -4.40 -9.92
N LEU A 118 -19.43 -4.00 -8.65
CA LEU A 118 -18.32 -3.70 -7.73
C LEU A 118 -18.55 -4.43 -6.41
N VAL A 119 -17.51 -5.00 -5.85
CA VAL A 119 -17.54 -5.52 -4.49
C VAL A 119 -16.44 -4.85 -3.68
N PHE A 120 -16.83 -4.25 -2.57
CA PHE A 120 -15.93 -3.59 -1.63
C PHE A 120 -15.75 -4.50 -0.42
N VAL A 121 -14.52 -4.81 -0.09
CA VAL A 121 -14.15 -5.56 1.12
C VAL A 121 -13.26 -4.68 1.97
N LYS A 122 -13.69 -4.43 3.22
CA LYS A 122 -12.86 -3.73 4.20
C LYS A 122 -12.30 -4.74 5.18
N VAL A 123 -10.97 -4.75 5.32
CA VAL A 123 -10.27 -5.58 6.29
C VAL A 123 -9.62 -4.69 7.33
N ARG A 124 -9.84 -5.01 8.60
CA ARG A 124 -9.10 -4.39 9.71
C ARG A 124 -7.95 -5.31 10.10
N HIS A 125 -6.76 -4.74 10.19
CA HIS A 125 -5.56 -5.37 10.74
C HIS A 125 -5.19 -4.69 12.05
N GLU A 126 -4.94 -5.47 13.09
CA GLU A 126 -4.40 -5.02 14.37
C GLU A 126 -3.07 -5.72 14.61
N LEU A 127 -2.02 -4.94 14.79
CA LEU A 127 -0.67 -5.43 15.05
C LEU A 127 -0.29 -5.18 16.51
N ARG A 128 0.25 -6.21 17.15
CA ARG A 128 0.72 -6.16 18.55
C ARG A 128 2.14 -6.73 18.62
N ALA A 129 2.98 -6.17 19.50
CA ALA A 129 4.21 -6.85 19.90
C ALA A 129 3.89 -7.88 21.00
N SER A 130 4.56 -9.02 20.96
CA SER A 130 4.34 -10.09 21.93
C SER A 130 4.60 -9.61 23.37
N GLY A 131 3.75 -10.08 24.28
CA GLY A 131 3.80 -9.67 25.69
C GLY A 131 3.22 -8.29 25.97
N GLN A 132 2.56 -7.67 24.99
CA GLN A 132 1.86 -6.39 25.16
C GLN A 132 0.41 -6.54 24.68
N ASP A 133 -0.54 -6.16 25.53
CA ASP A 133 -1.96 -6.26 25.22
C ASP A 133 -2.43 -5.13 24.27
N ASP A 134 -1.74 -3.99 24.32
CA ASP A 134 -2.10 -2.82 23.53
C ASP A 134 -1.75 -2.98 22.04
N VAL A 135 -2.67 -2.53 21.19
CA VAL A 135 -2.47 -2.46 19.74
C VAL A 135 -1.39 -1.44 19.42
N ALA A 136 -0.36 -1.86 18.68
CA ALA A 136 0.70 -0.96 18.21
C ALA A 136 0.29 -0.19 16.95
N LEU A 137 -0.45 -0.84 16.06
CA LEU A 137 -0.93 -0.28 14.80
C LEU A 137 -2.29 -0.87 14.46
N THR A 138 -3.21 0.00 14.04
CA THR A 138 -4.48 -0.38 13.41
C THR A 138 -4.48 0.09 11.97
N GLU A 139 -4.79 -0.81 11.05
CA GLU A 139 -4.90 -0.50 9.63
C GLU A 139 -6.20 -1.02 9.05
N PHE A 140 -6.85 -0.23 8.19
CA PHE A 140 -8.02 -0.62 7.42
C PHE A 140 -7.63 -0.66 5.95
N HIS A 141 -7.72 -1.83 5.33
CA HIS A 141 -7.56 -2.02 3.89
C HIS A 141 -8.90 -1.91 3.19
N ASP A 142 -9.00 -1.05 2.21
CA ASP A 142 -10.13 -0.95 1.29
C ASP A 142 -9.77 -1.69 -0.02
N ILE A 143 -10.35 -2.87 -0.20
CA ILE A 143 -10.15 -3.72 -1.37
C ILE A 143 -11.37 -3.60 -2.26
N VAL A 144 -11.15 -3.36 -3.56
CA VAL A 144 -12.21 -3.27 -4.55
C VAL A 144 -12.04 -4.36 -5.61
N TYR A 145 -13.11 -5.11 -5.83
CA TYR A 145 -13.22 -6.04 -6.95
C TYR A 145 -14.12 -5.42 -8.01
N ARG A 146 -13.73 -5.56 -9.28
CA ARG A 146 -14.49 -5.04 -10.41
C ARG A 146 -14.40 -5.94 -11.63
N GLU A 147 -15.31 -5.72 -12.59
CA GLU A 147 -15.24 -6.34 -13.90
C GLU A 147 -13.99 -5.92 -14.67
N ALA A 148 -13.60 -6.72 -15.65
CA ALA A 148 -12.61 -6.31 -16.64
C ALA A 148 -13.13 -5.06 -17.39
N ALA A 149 -12.24 -4.13 -17.71
CA ALA A 149 -12.62 -3.00 -18.56
C ALA A 149 -13.06 -3.51 -19.94
N LYS A 150 -14.17 -3.00 -20.43
CA LYS A 150 -14.66 -3.28 -21.79
C LYS A 150 -14.12 -2.22 -22.75
N PRO A 151 -13.88 -2.54 -24.02
CA PRO A 151 -13.44 -1.55 -25.01
C PRO A 151 -14.36 -0.33 -25.15
N ALA A 152 -15.63 -0.49 -24.81
CA ALA A 152 -16.63 0.58 -24.84
C ALA A 152 -16.71 1.41 -23.55
N ASP A 153 -15.96 1.05 -22.51
CA ASP A 153 -15.96 1.81 -21.26
C ASP A 153 -15.27 3.15 -21.48
N VAL A 154 -16.03 4.23 -21.35
CA VAL A 154 -15.45 5.58 -21.36
C VAL A 154 -14.69 5.77 -20.05
N ALA A 155 -13.38 5.88 -20.15
CA ALA A 155 -12.55 6.21 -18.97
C ALA A 155 -13.03 7.55 -18.39
N LEU A 156 -13.21 7.61 -17.07
CA LEU A 156 -13.48 8.88 -16.42
C LEU A 156 -12.31 9.84 -16.71
N PRO A 157 -12.61 11.14 -16.97
CA PRO A 157 -11.55 12.11 -17.17
C PRO A 157 -10.62 12.10 -15.95
N PRO A 158 -9.29 12.17 -16.18
CA PRO A 158 -8.35 12.19 -15.08
C PRO A 158 -8.53 13.47 -14.24
N GLN A 159 -8.34 13.34 -12.95
CA GLN A 159 -8.34 14.47 -12.03
C GLN A 159 -6.96 15.13 -12.05
N ALA A 160 -6.89 16.44 -12.23
CA ALA A 160 -5.64 17.17 -12.09
C ALA A 160 -5.15 17.11 -10.63
N ALA A 161 -3.84 16.94 -10.45
CA ALA A 161 -3.22 17.08 -9.14
C ALA A 161 -3.22 18.57 -8.70
N PRO A 162 -3.04 18.86 -7.39
CA PRO A 162 -2.77 20.23 -6.93
C PRO A 162 -1.62 20.87 -7.70
N GLY A 163 -1.79 22.13 -8.12
CA GLY A 163 -0.85 22.80 -9.02
C GLY A 163 0.47 23.22 -8.37
N ALA A 164 0.47 23.43 -7.05
CA ALA A 164 1.65 23.81 -6.28
C ALA A 164 1.86 22.86 -5.11
N SER A 165 3.11 22.66 -4.74
CA SER A 165 3.49 21.87 -3.56
C SER A 165 4.61 22.60 -2.81
N ALA A 166 4.64 22.46 -1.48
CA ALA A 166 5.77 22.94 -0.69
C ALA A 166 7.01 22.04 -0.87
N TRP A 167 6.76 20.75 -1.10
CA TRP A 167 7.79 19.73 -1.26
C TRP A 167 7.46 18.83 -2.45
N GLU A 168 8.51 18.52 -3.23
CA GLU A 168 8.38 17.62 -4.37
C GLU A 168 9.64 16.76 -4.52
N LYS A 169 9.45 15.50 -4.86
CA LYS A 169 10.52 14.59 -5.26
C LYS A 169 10.12 13.80 -6.49
N LYS A 170 10.98 13.85 -7.53
CA LYS A 170 10.83 13.06 -8.75
C LYS A 170 11.32 11.64 -8.52
N TRP A 171 10.55 10.66 -9.00
CA TRP A 171 10.92 9.26 -9.07
C TRP A 171 10.88 8.77 -10.50
N VAL A 172 11.89 7.98 -10.87
CA VAL A 172 11.93 7.27 -12.15
C VAL A 172 11.74 5.80 -11.82
N PRO A 173 10.53 5.25 -11.99
CA PRO A 173 10.30 3.84 -11.74
C PRO A 173 10.94 3.03 -12.86
N ASP A 174 11.75 2.06 -12.49
CA ASP A 174 12.33 1.09 -13.41
C ASP A 174 12.01 -0.34 -12.96
N GLU A 175 12.30 -1.29 -13.81
CA GLU A 175 12.05 -2.71 -13.54
C GLU A 175 12.78 -3.19 -12.28
N VAL A 176 13.97 -2.64 -12.01
CA VAL A 176 14.79 -3.03 -10.85
C VAL A 176 14.14 -2.55 -9.55
N LEU A 177 13.68 -1.30 -9.49
CA LEU A 177 12.96 -0.76 -8.34
C LEU A 177 11.69 -1.58 -8.07
N LEU A 178 10.90 -1.84 -9.12
CA LEU A 178 9.64 -2.58 -8.98
C LEU A 178 9.88 -4.03 -8.56
N PHE A 179 10.88 -4.70 -9.15
CA PHE A 179 11.28 -6.05 -8.75
C PHE A 179 11.74 -6.11 -7.30
N ARG A 180 12.62 -5.17 -6.86
CA ARG A 180 13.10 -5.13 -5.47
C ARG A 180 11.96 -4.94 -4.49
N TYR A 181 11.00 -4.06 -4.79
CA TYR A 181 9.84 -3.88 -3.91
C TYR A 181 8.92 -5.11 -3.90
N SER A 182 8.66 -5.73 -5.05
CA SER A 182 7.95 -7.03 -5.13
C SER A 182 8.62 -8.10 -4.29
N ALA A 183 9.95 -8.22 -4.38
CA ALA A 183 10.73 -9.20 -3.61
C ALA A 183 10.65 -8.94 -2.09
N LEU A 184 10.75 -7.67 -1.67
CA LEU A 184 10.68 -7.27 -0.27
C LEU A 184 9.31 -7.52 0.36
N THR A 185 8.24 -7.38 -0.41
CA THR A 185 6.85 -7.60 0.04
C THR A 185 6.30 -8.97 -0.33
N PHE A 186 7.12 -9.82 -0.95
CA PHE A 186 6.74 -11.11 -1.52
C PHE A 186 5.51 -11.01 -2.43
N ASN A 187 5.38 -9.89 -3.14
CA ASN A 187 4.26 -9.62 -4.03
C ASN A 187 4.51 -10.21 -5.42
N GLY A 188 3.86 -11.34 -5.69
CA GLY A 188 3.96 -12.07 -6.95
C GLY A 188 3.08 -11.54 -8.09
N HIS A 189 2.34 -10.43 -7.91
CA HIS A 189 1.44 -9.92 -8.95
C HIS A 189 2.22 -9.48 -10.18
N ARG A 190 1.98 -10.15 -11.30
CA ARG A 190 2.74 -10.04 -12.54
C ARG A 190 2.74 -8.65 -13.18
N ILE A 191 1.73 -7.83 -12.90
CA ILE A 191 1.65 -6.47 -13.44
C ILE A 191 2.82 -5.57 -13.02
N HIS A 192 3.55 -5.95 -11.97
CA HIS A 192 4.65 -5.16 -11.42
C HIS A 192 6.03 -5.55 -11.97
N TYR A 193 6.17 -6.75 -12.59
CA TYR A 193 7.48 -7.25 -13.04
C TYR A 193 7.46 -8.01 -14.37
N ASP A 194 6.29 -8.43 -14.86
CA ASP A 194 6.18 -9.15 -16.12
C ASP A 194 5.62 -8.24 -17.22
N ARG A 195 6.53 -7.58 -17.94
CA ARG A 195 6.17 -6.62 -19.00
C ARG A 195 5.30 -7.26 -20.08
N ARG A 196 5.60 -8.50 -20.48
CA ARG A 196 4.79 -9.19 -21.49
C ARG A 196 3.37 -9.43 -21.01
N TYR A 197 3.21 -9.87 -19.77
CA TYR A 197 1.89 -10.09 -19.19
C TYR A 197 1.09 -8.78 -19.10
N VAL A 198 1.69 -7.75 -18.52
CA VAL A 198 1.00 -6.49 -18.28
C VAL A 198 0.58 -5.79 -19.58
N THR A 199 1.37 -5.92 -20.66
CA THR A 199 1.06 -5.28 -21.95
C THR A 199 0.16 -6.13 -22.83
N GLN A 200 0.39 -7.45 -22.91
CA GLN A 200 -0.33 -8.31 -23.85
C GLN A 200 -1.60 -8.95 -23.26
N VAL A 201 -1.63 -9.17 -21.94
CA VAL A 201 -2.79 -9.80 -21.26
C VAL A 201 -3.66 -8.76 -20.56
N GLU A 202 -3.04 -7.83 -19.80
CA GLU A 202 -3.78 -6.79 -19.07
C GLU A 202 -4.06 -5.53 -19.91
N GLY A 203 -3.32 -5.32 -21.02
CA GLY A 203 -3.50 -4.20 -21.93
C GLY A 203 -3.03 -2.85 -21.41
N TYR A 204 -2.13 -2.83 -20.41
CA TYR A 204 -1.53 -1.61 -19.89
C TYR A 204 -0.30 -1.18 -20.71
N PRO A 205 0.08 0.12 -20.68
CA PRO A 205 1.21 0.62 -21.48
C PRO A 205 2.59 0.20 -20.95
N GLY A 206 2.68 -0.27 -19.71
CA GLY A 206 3.92 -0.66 -19.04
C GLY A 206 3.67 -1.29 -17.69
N LEU A 207 4.74 -1.57 -16.94
CA LEU A 207 4.65 -2.09 -15.59
C LEU A 207 3.98 -1.08 -14.67
N ILE A 208 3.13 -1.56 -13.78
CA ILE A 208 2.42 -0.70 -12.82
C ILE A 208 3.29 -0.52 -11.57
N VAL A 209 3.47 0.72 -11.15
CA VAL A 209 4.09 1.04 -9.86
C VAL A 209 3.15 0.59 -8.73
N HIS A 210 3.68 -0.13 -7.75
CA HIS A 210 2.89 -0.62 -6.62
C HIS A 210 2.24 0.55 -5.86
N GLY A 211 0.95 0.49 -5.61
CA GLY A 211 0.25 1.46 -4.76
C GLY A 211 0.91 1.60 -3.38
N PRO A 212 1.25 0.50 -2.67
CA PRO A 212 2.00 0.57 -1.41
C PRO A 212 3.37 1.23 -1.53
N LEU A 213 4.09 1.06 -2.64
CA LEU A 213 5.35 1.78 -2.87
C LEU A 213 5.10 3.28 -2.97
N ILE A 214 4.11 3.72 -3.74
CA ILE A 214 3.76 5.14 -3.85
C ILE A 214 3.41 5.72 -2.47
N ALA A 215 2.57 5.03 -1.68
CA ALA A 215 2.24 5.44 -0.31
C ALA A 215 3.49 5.53 0.58
N THR A 216 4.40 4.56 0.48
CA THR A 216 5.68 4.56 1.19
C THR A 216 6.53 5.77 0.81
N LEU A 217 6.59 6.11 -0.49
CA LEU A 217 7.36 7.26 -0.98
C LEU A 217 6.75 8.60 -0.53
N LEU A 218 5.44 8.71 -0.39
CA LEU A 218 4.76 9.88 0.17
C LEU A 218 5.13 10.07 1.65
N VAL A 219 5.07 9.01 2.45
CA VAL A 219 5.52 9.02 3.84
C VAL A 219 7.02 9.30 3.94
N ASP A 220 7.80 8.76 3.01
CA ASP A 220 9.24 8.98 2.96
C ASP A 220 9.60 10.44 2.65
N LEU A 221 8.84 11.10 1.76
CA LEU A 221 8.97 12.54 1.52
C LEU A 221 8.74 13.33 2.81
N LEU A 222 7.68 13.01 3.56
CA LEU A 222 7.40 13.68 4.84
C LEU A 222 8.53 13.45 5.87
N ARG A 223 9.06 12.23 5.95
CA ARG A 223 10.20 11.89 6.83
C ARG A 223 11.50 12.62 6.47
N TRP A 224 11.71 12.99 5.20
CA TRP A 224 12.82 13.84 4.79
C TRP A 224 12.66 15.27 5.27
N GLN A 225 11.43 15.78 5.26
CA GLN A 225 11.14 17.16 5.65
C GLN A 225 11.07 17.32 7.17
N LEU A 226 10.61 16.27 7.87
CA LEU A 226 10.38 16.26 9.32
C LEU A 226 10.96 14.98 9.92
N PRO A 227 12.29 14.85 10.03
CA PRO A 227 12.94 13.60 10.46
C PRO A 227 12.59 13.20 11.91
N GLU A 228 12.29 14.17 12.77
CA GLU A 228 11.95 13.95 14.19
C GLU A 228 10.45 13.77 14.44
N ALA A 229 9.60 13.98 13.44
CA ALA A 229 8.16 13.87 13.62
C ALA A 229 7.70 12.40 13.59
N ARG A 230 6.88 12.03 14.57
CA ARG A 230 6.18 10.74 14.60
C ARG A 230 4.89 10.84 13.82
N ILE A 231 4.70 10.01 12.81
CA ILE A 231 3.41 9.90 12.11
C ILE A 231 2.44 9.13 12.99
N ALA A 232 1.35 9.77 13.38
CA ALA A 232 0.30 9.18 14.21
C ALA A 232 -0.83 8.58 13.37
N LYS A 233 -1.16 9.22 12.22
CA LYS A 233 -2.16 8.71 11.28
C LYS A 233 -1.70 8.94 9.86
N PHE A 234 -2.08 8.02 9.00
CA PHE A 234 -1.90 8.14 7.56
C PHE A 234 -3.10 7.51 6.85
N GLU A 235 -3.64 8.22 5.89
CA GLU A 235 -4.65 7.68 5.00
C GLU A 235 -4.32 8.00 3.56
N PHE A 236 -4.64 7.10 2.65
CA PHE A 236 -4.45 7.31 1.23
C PHE A 236 -5.55 6.66 0.40
N ARG A 237 -5.73 7.21 -0.78
CA ARG A 237 -6.63 6.70 -1.80
C ARG A 237 -5.92 6.66 -3.15
N ALA A 238 -5.89 5.49 -3.78
CA ALA A 238 -5.42 5.32 -5.14
C ALA A 238 -6.47 5.86 -6.12
N MET A 239 -6.07 6.76 -7.01
CA MET A 239 -6.93 7.41 -7.98
C MET A 239 -6.75 6.82 -9.38
N ARG A 240 -5.49 6.58 -9.79
CA ARG A 240 -5.14 5.99 -11.08
C ARG A 240 -3.76 5.30 -11.01
N PRO A 241 -3.49 4.32 -11.88
CA PRO A 241 -2.18 3.68 -11.92
C PRO A 241 -1.09 4.64 -12.43
N ILE A 242 0.12 4.47 -11.93
CA ILE A 242 1.36 5.02 -12.49
C ILE A 242 2.08 3.88 -13.19
N PHE A 243 2.67 4.17 -14.34
CA PHE A 243 3.42 3.21 -15.15
C PHE A 243 4.92 3.54 -15.13
N ASP A 244 5.74 2.53 -15.36
CA ASP A 244 7.20 2.66 -15.42
C ASP A 244 7.70 3.34 -16.71
N THR A 245 6.80 3.69 -17.61
CA THR A 245 7.13 4.34 -18.89
C THR A 245 7.60 5.79 -18.75
N HIS A 246 7.28 6.45 -17.65
CA HIS A 246 7.60 7.84 -17.39
C HIS A 246 7.90 8.08 -15.91
N PRO A 247 8.64 9.15 -15.57
CA PRO A 247 8.79 9.57 -14.19
C PRO A 247 7.46 10.01 -13.58
N PHE A 248 7.36 9.95 -12.26
CA PHE A 248 6.27 10.51 -11.48
C PHE A 248 6.81 11.35 -10.33
N PHE A 249 5.94 12.06 -9.65
CA PHE A 249 6.30 12.97 -8.57
C PHE A 249 5.49 12.67 -7.32
N VAL A 250 6.17 12.63 -6.18
CA VAL A 250 5.55 12.66 -4.87
C VAL A 250 5.66 14.08 -4.33
N CYS A 251 4.55 14.61 -3.88
CA CYS A 251 4.37 16.01 -3.52
C CYS A 251 3.77 16.12 -2.12
N GLY A 252 3.96 17.25 -1.47
CA GLY A 252 3.36 17.49 -0.17
C GLY A 252 3.37 18.95 0.25
N GLU A 253 2.47 19.27 1.15
CA GLU A 253 2.35 20.58 1.79
C GLU A 253 1.81 20.45 3.22
N PRO A 254 2.25 21.30 4.16
CA PRO A 254 1.65 21.41 5.47
C PRO A 254 0.27 22.07 5.39
N ARG A 255 -0.64 21.64 6.27
CA ARG A 255 -1.91 22.35 6.52
C ARG A 255 -1.71 23.44 7.58
N PRO A 256 -2.63 24.41 7.68
CA PRO A 256 -2.50 25.54 8.61
C PRO A 256 -2.36 25.17 10.08
N ASP A 257 -2.78 23.96 10.48
CA ASP A 257 -2.66 23.46 11.85
C ASP A 257 -1.25 23.03 12.25
N GLY A 258 -0.30 23.02 11.26
CA GLY A 258 1.09 22.63 11.44
C GLY A 258 1.32 21.15 11.80
N ARG A 259 0.28 20.34 11.86
CA ARG A 259 0.32 18.92 12.24
C ARG A 259 -0.21 17.99 11.16
N THR A 260 -1.11 18.47 10.34
CA THR A 260 -1.69 17.75 9.21
C THR A 260 -0.94 18.11 7.92
N PHE A 261 -0.68 17.10 7.11
CA PHE A 261 0.04 17.23 5.85
C PHE A 261 -0.79 16.61 4.74
N HIS A 262 -1.00 17.36 3.67
CA HIS A 262 -1.55 16.84 2.43
C HIS A 262 -0.40 16.32 1.58
N LEU A 263 -0.50 15.08 1.15
CA LEU A 263 0.50 14.41 0.34
C LEU A 263 -0.20 13.84 -0.90
N TRP A 264 0.47 13.91 -2.06
CA TRP A 264 -0.11 13.31 -3.26
C TRP A 264 0.97 12.83 -4.22
N ALA A 265 0.61 11.87 -5.06
CA ALA A 265 1.42 11.48 -6.21
C ALA A 265 0.74 11.95 -7.49
N ARG A 266 1.52 12.49 -8.41
CA ARG A 266 1.09 12.85 -9.76
C ARG A 266 1.97 12.21 -10.81
N ASP A 267 1.39 11.87 -11.94
CA ASP A 267 2.14 11.38 -13.09
C ASP A 267 2.87 12.52 -13.82
N HIS A 268 3.57 12.17 -14.90
CA HIS A 268 4.36 13.14 -15.70
C HIS A 268 3.50 14.19 -16.42
N GLU A 269 2.21 13.94 -16.63
CA GLU A 269 1.25 14.86 -17.24
C GLU A 269 0.55 15.75 -16.20
N GLY A 270 0.79 15.51 -14.90
CA GLY A 270 0.17 16.28 -13.82
C GLY A 270 -1.16 15.71 -13.32
N TRP A 271 -1.52 14.47 -13.69
CA TRP A 271 -2.75 13.85 -13.21
C TRP A 271 -2.54 13.20 -11.83
N LEU A 272 -3.54 13.37 -10.97
CA LEU A 272 -3.54 12.81 -9.62
C LEU A 272 -3.60 11.28 -9.65
N ALA A 273 -2.58 10.63 -9.12
CA ALA A 273 -2.47 9.18 -9.05
C ALA A 273 -2.79 8.63 -7.66
N MET A 274 -2.41 9.34 -6.61
CA MET A 274 -2.73 9.01 -5.23
C MET A 274 -2.94 10.30 -4.44
N ASP A 275 -3.95 10.32 -3.58
CA ASP A 275 -4.24 11.37 -2.63
C ASP A 275 -4.07 10.84 -1.22
N ALA A 276 -3.41 11.60 -0.33
CA ALA A 276 -3.11 11.13 1.01
C ALA A 276 -3.08 12.27 2.04
N THR A 277 -3.36 11.91 3.28
CA THR A 277 -3.25 12.81 4.43
C THR A 277 -2.45 12.14 5.54
N ALA A 278 -1.50 12.85 6.11
CA ALA A 278 -0.74 12.43 7.28
C ALA A 278 -1.00 13.37 8.46
N LEU A 279 -1.14 12.79 9.65
CA LEU A 279 -1.08 13.53 10.91
C LEU A 279 0.23 13.17 11.59
N ALA A 280 1.09 14.16 11.80
CA ALA A 280 2.33 14.00 12.55
C ALA A 280 2.24 14.65 13.92
N GLU A 281 2.86 14.00 14.88
CA GLU A 281 3.07 14.55 16.23
C GLU A 281 4.54 14.97 16.31
N THR A 282 4.76 16.23 16.62
CA THR A 282 6.10 16.67 17.02
C THR A 282 6.33 16.17 18.43
N THR A 283 7.39 15.42 18.64
CA THR A 283 7.86 15.13 20.00
C THR A 283 8.16 16.48 20.66
N PRO A 284 7.57 16.82 21.79
CA PRO A 284 8.01 18.01 22.50
C PRO A 284 9.49 17.89 22.79
N PRO A 285 10.25 18.99 22.70
CA PRO A 285 11.69 19.01 22.95
C PRO A 285 12.04 18.54 24.34
#